data_f5af76d7407a0985e61fd8571297b35d
#
_entry.id   f5af76d7407a0985e61fd8571297b35d
#
_cell.length_a   1.000
_cell.length_b   1.000
_cell.length_c   1.000
_cell.angle_alpha   90.00
_cell.angle_beta   90.00
_cell.angle_gamma   90.00
#
_symmetry.space_group_name_H-M   'P 1'
#
loop_
_entity.id
_entity.type
_entity.pdbx_description
1 polymer ?
#
loop_
_entity_poly.entity_id
_entity_poly.type
_entity_poly.pdbx_seq_one_letter_code
_entity_poly.pdbx_strand_id
1 'polypeptide(L)'
;MKRIVAVTLLLALFVTVGFPATVDTISVFSKKMAKEIKTVVIKPQSYDRKNTFPVLYLLHGHSGRYDSWVKDAPHIKDLADDYGMMIVCPDGGSDSWYWDSPVDSTFRYETFVSRELIAWIDRQYKTIPSREGRAITGLSMGGHGGLYLAFRNQDIFGACGSMSGGVDIRPFPNNWNMAARIGAQPEHPANWENYTVMNQLHLLTPNTLRIIIDCGTEDFFFQVNKRLHEELLYRNIPHDFISRPGAHNWVYWNNAVKYQMLFFHDFFEMAKKK
;
A
#
# COMPACT_ATOMS: atom_id res chain seq x y z
N MET A 1 64.36 -32.59 -20.70
CA MET A 1 63.83 -31.28 -20.26
C MET A 1 62.39 -31.16 -20.67
N LYS A 2 61.45 -31.33 -19.71
CA LYS A 2 60.00 -31.20 -19.96
C LYS A 2 59.61 -29.75 -19.65
N ARG A 3 59.12 -29.01 -20.67
CA ARG A 3 58.56 -27.64 -20.51
C ARG A 3 57.17 -27.74 -19.98
N ILE A 4 56.96 -27.20 -18.77
CA ILE A 4 55.64 -27.01 -18.17
C ILE A 4 55.10 -25.69 -18.72
N VAL A 5 54.01 -25.74 -19.49
CA VAL A 5 53.29 -24.58 -19.95
C VAL A 5 52.22 -24.28 -18.87
N ALA A 6 52.42 -23.22 -18.12
CA ALA A 6 51.41 -22.72 -17.18
C ALA A 6 50.34 -21.93 -17.94
N VAL A 7 49.13 -22.46 -18.00
CA VAL A 7 47.96 -21.75 -18.54
C VAL A 7 47.34 -20.94 -17.39
N THR A 8 47.54 -19.64 -17.44
CA THR A 8 46.91 -18.70 -16.51
C THR A 8 45.48 -18.43 -16.98
N LEU A 9 44.49 -18.99 -16.24
CA LEU A 9 43.08 -18.75 -16.54
C LEU A 9 42.72 -17.38 -15.94
N LEU A 10 42.51 -16.37 -16.80
CA LEU A 10 42.04 -15.05 -16.41
C LEU A 10 40.52 -15.13 -16.22
N LEU A 11 40.05 -15.20 -14.95
CA LEU A 11 38.61 -15.08 -14.61
C LEU A 11 38.23 -13.60 -14.75
N ALA A 12 37.58 -13.23 -15.85
CA ALA A 12 36.95 -11.91 -15.99
C ALA A 12 35.69 -11.86 -15.09
N LEU A 13 35.77 -11.20 -13.93
CA LEU A 13 34.59 -10.82 -13.16
C LEU A 13 33.81 -9.75 -13.97
N PHE A 14 32.74 -10.16 -14.60
CA PHE A 14 31.73 -9.21 -15.11
C PHE A 14 30.97 -8.65 -13.91
N VAL A 15 31.40 -7.50 -13.38
CA VAL A 15 30.57 -6.69 -12.48
C VAL A 15 29.49 -6.06 -13.34
N THR A 16 28.30 -6.63 -13.31
CA THR A 16 27.12 -5.95 -13.87
C THR A 16 26.81 -4.76 -12.99
N VAL A 17 27.19 -3.57 -13.41
CA VAL A 17 26.73 -2.32 -12.78
C VAL A 17 25.24 -2.20 -13.10
N GLY A 18 24.41 -2.69 -12.20
CA GLY A 18 22.98 -2.50 -12.30
C GLY A 18 22.64 -1.05 -11.94
N PHE A 19 21.76 -0.41 -12.70
CA PHE A 19 21.21 0.89 -12.34
C PHE A 19 20.15 0.67 -11.23
N PRO A 20 20.13 1.50 -10.14
CA PRO A 20 19.15 1.35 -9.08
C PRO A 20 17.72 1.62 -9.60
N ALA A 21 16.70 1.27 -8.79
CA ALA A 21 15.30 1.57 -9.05
C ALA A 21 15.11 3.02 -9.52
N THR A 22 14.31 3.20 -10.55
CA THR A 22 14.01 4.53 -11.10
C THR A 22 12.70 5.07 -10.54
N VAL A 23 12.64 6.38 -10.34
CA VAL A 23 11.47 7.07 -9.77
C VAL A 23 10.91 8.04 -10.79
N ASP A 24 9.69 7.78 -11.26
CA ASP A 24 8.93 8.71 -12.10
C ASP A 24 7.96 9.50 -11.22
N THR A 25 7.80 10.79 -11.48
CA THR A 25 6.66 11.58 -10.97
C THR A 25 5.75 11.87 -12.14
N ILE A 26 4.54 11.37 -12.04
CA ILE A 26 3.50 11.49 -13.06
C ILE A 26 2.32 12.29 -12.55
N SER A 27 1.47 12.74 -13.46
CA SER A 27 0.18 13.37 -13.15
C SER A 27 -0.93 12.54 -13.82
N VAL A 28 -1.92 12.15 -13.03
CA VAL A 28 -3.06 11.35 -13.49
C VAL A 28 -4.34 12.14 -13.33
N PHE A 29 -5.03 12.40 -14.44
CA PHE A 29 -6.30 13.12 -14.40
C PHE A 29 -7.41 12.26 -13.84
N SER A 30 -7.96 12.66 -12.70
CA SER A 30 -9.17 12.07 -12.14
C SER A 30 -10.41 12.69 -12.83
N LYS A 31 -11.14 11.89 -13.57
CA LYS A 31 -12.40 12.32 -14.21
C LYS A 31 -13.47 12.62 -13.16
N LYS A 32 -13.51 11.83 -12.07
CA LYS A 32 -14.50 11.99 -11.00
C LYS A 32 -14.30 13.24 -10.16
N MET A 33 -13.03 13.68 -10.00
CA MET A 33 -12.69 14.88 -9.24
C MET A 33 -12.37 16.08 -10.13
N ALA A 34 -12.31 15.91 -11.46
CA ALA A 34 -11.94 16.92 -12.46
C ALA A 34 -10.62 17.64 -12.14
N LYS A 35 -9.62 16.89 -11.66
CA LYS A 35 -8.31 17.43 -11.29
C LYS A 35 -7.16 16.45 -11.55
N GLU A 36 -5.95 17.00 -11.70
CA GLU A 36 -4.72 16.23 -11.80
C GLU A 36 -4.25 15.77 -10.41
N ILE A 37 -3.91 14.50 -10.30
CA ILE A 37 -3.38 13.88 -9.08
C ILE A 37 -1.94 13.45 -9.32
N LYS A 38 -1.00 14.03 -8.59
CA LYS A 38 0.40 13.63 -8.66
C LYS A 38 0.58 12.22 -8.07
N THR A 39 1.45 11.46 -8.69
CA THR A 39 1.73 10.07 -8.28
C THR A 39 3.21 9.78 -8.52
N VAL A 40 3.88 9.18 -7.56
CA VAL A 40 5.21 8.59 -7.75
C VAL A 40 5.06 7.15 -8.19
N VAL A 41 5.87 6.75 -9.18
CA VAL A 41 6.01 5.36 -9.62
C VAL A 41 7.47 4.96 -9.48
N ILE A 42 7.75 3.98 -8.64
CA ILE A 42 9.07 3.37 -8.46
C ILE A 42 9.08 2.11 -9.30
N LYS A 43 10.01 2.05 -10.25
CA LYS A 43 10.24 0.88 -11.10
C LYS A 43 11.50 0.17 -10.61
N PRO A 44 11.46 -1.13 -10.29
CA PRO A 44 12.64 -1.87 -9.89
C PRO A 44 13.70 -1.87 -11.00
N GLN A 45 14.95 -2.08 -10.63
CA GLN A 45 16.07 -2.21 -11.56
C GLN A 45 15.80 -3.23 -12.69
N SER A 46 15.12 -4.32 -12.35
CA SER A 46 14.74 -5.36 -13.29
C SER A 46 13.63 -4.96 -14.27
N TYR A 47 13.02 -3.77 -14.10
CA TYR A 47 11.91 -3.35 -14.95
C TYR A 47 12.35 -3.19 -16.41
N ASP A 48 11.69 -3.91 -17.27
CA ASP A 48 11.82 -3.79 -18.72
C ASP A 48 10.44 -3.68 -19.40
N ARG A 49 10.43 -3.47 -20.71
CA ARG A 49 9.18 -3.39 -21.47
C ARG A 49 8.70 -4.73 -22.02
N LYS A 50 9.37 -5.83 -21.69
CA LYS A 50 9.05 -7.18 -22.19
C LYS A 50 8.29 -7.99 -21.15
N ASN A 51 8.69 -7.90 -19.88
CA ASN A 51 8.10 -8.62 -18.77
C ASN A 51 7.02 -7.79 -18.06
N THR A 52 6.11 -8.45 -17.39
CA THR A 52 5.10 -7.81 -16.54
C THR A 52 5.48 -7.91 -15.07
N PHE A 53 5.15 -6.87 -14.31
CA PHE A 53 5.54 -6.71 -12.89
C PHE A 53 4.32 -6.61 -11.98
N PRO A 54 4.38 -7.21 -10.79
CA PRO A 54 3.37 -6.96 -9.77
C PRO A 54 3.48 -5.52 -9.25
N VAL A 55 2.37 -4.98 -8.75
CA VAL A 55 2.27 -3.58 -8.31
C VAL A 55 1.78 -3.51 -6.88
N LEU A 56 2.55 -2.82 -6.03
CA LEU A 56 2.12 -2.39 -4.70
C LEU A 56 1.68 -0.92 -4.76
N TYR A 57 0.41 -0.65 -4.44
CA TYR A 57 -0.10 0.70 -4.19
C TYR A 57 0.19 1.06 -2.73
N LEU A 58 1.02 2.10 -2.52
CA LEU A 58 1.56 2.47 -1.21
C LEU A 58 1.08 3.87 -0.80
N LEU A 59 0.15 3.92 0.15
CA LEU A 59 -0.60 5.10 0.53
C LEU A 59 0.08 5.87 1.67
N HIS A 60 0.08 7.21 1.58
CA HIS A 60 0.60 8.09 2.64
C HIS A 60 -0.44 8.36 3.74
N GLY A 61 0.00 8.88 4.88
CA GLY A 61 -0.85 9.28 6.00
C GLY A 61 -1.46 10.67 5.86
N HIS A 62 -2.23 11.08 6.86
CA HIS A 62 -2.80 12.43 6.96
C HIS A 62 -1.69 13.50 6.83
N SER A 63 -1.99 14.57 6.10
CA SER A 63 -1.04 15.65 5.75
C SER A 63 0.20 15.21 4.96
N GLY A 64 0.27 13.94 4.52
CA GLY A 64 1.31 13.44 3.64
C GLY A 64 1.06 13.82 2.18
N ARG A 65 1.92 13.32 1.29
CA ARG A 65 1.91 13.61 -0.15
C ARG A 65 2.39 12.40 -0.94
N TYR A 66 2.20 12.45 -2.26
CA TYR A 66 2.68 11.42 -3.20
C TYR A 66 4.17 11.07 -3.07
N ASP A 67 5.01 12.01 -2.61
CA ASP A 67 6.46 11.84 -2.49
C ASP A 67 6.95 11.49 -1.07
N SER A 68 6.05 11.39 -0.08
CA SER A 68 6.39 11.13 1.32
C SER A 68 7.22 9.85 1.47
N TRP A 69 6.83 8.76 0.87
CA TRP A 69 7.54 7.50 0.97
C TRP A 69 8.98 7.57 0.42
N VAL A 70 9.20 8.26 -0.69
CA VAL A 70 10.54 8.42 -1.27
C VAL A 70 11.42 9.33 -0.43
N LYS A 71 10.84 10.32 0.24
CA LYS A 71 11.56 11.27 1.10
C LYS A 71 11.86 10.73 2.48
N ASP A 72 10.84 10.18 3.14
CA ASP A 72 10.89 9.82 4.55
C ASP A 72 11.27 8.34 4.78
N ALA A 73 11.20 7.51 3.72
CA ALA A 73 11.63 6.11 3.68
C ALA A 73 12.44 5.82 2.40
N PRO A 74 13.61 6.47 2.18
CA PRO A 74 14.33 6.41 0.90
C PRO A 74 14.75 4.98 0.47
N HIS A 75 14.90 4.06 1.43
CA HIS A 75 15.17 2.64 1.17
C HIS A 75 14.00 1.89 0.50
N ILE A 76 12.84 2.52 0.32
CA ILE A 76 11.73 1.91 -0.42
C ILE A 76 12.10 1.56 -1.87
N LYS A 77 13.08 2.28 -2.44
CA LYS A 77 13.63 2.00 -3.77
C LYS A 77 14.43 0.69 -3.78
N ASP A 78 15.25 0.49 -2.74
CA ASP A 78 16.02 -0.74 -2.58
C ASP A 78 15.10 -1.95 -2.38
N LEU A 79 14.01 -1.76 -1.61
CA LEU A 79 12.99 -2.79 -1.43
C LEU A 79 12.23 -3.11 -2.74
N ALA A 80 12.02 -2.11 -3.62
CA ALA A 80 11.44 -2.36 -4.94
C ALA A 80 12.38 -3.23 -5.80
N ASP A 81 13.69 -3.00 -5.71
CA ASP A 81 14.72 -3.81 -6.40
C ASP A 81 14.81 -5.21 -5.82
N ASP A 82 14.93 -5.34 -4.51
CA ASP A 82 15.10 -6.62 -3.79
C ASP A 82 13.94 -7.58 -4.06
N TYR A 83 12.72 -7.04 -4.15
CA TYR A 83 11.50 -7.82 -4.33
C TYR A 83 10.93 -7.81 -5.76
N GLY A 84 11.57 -7.11 -6.70
CA GLY A 84 11.19 -7.11 -8.11
C GLY A 84 9.76 -6.65 -8.36
N MET A 85 9.25 -5.68 -7.60
CA MET A 85 7.91 -5.14 -7.75
C MET A 85 7.89 -3.63 -8.02
N MET A 86 6.91 -3.18 -8.76
CA MET A 86 6.64 -1.76 -8.91
C MET A 86 5.92 -1.22 -7.67
N ILE A 87 6.20 0.04 -7.30
CA ILE A 87 5.49 0.71 -6.20
C ILE A 87 4.87 1.99 -6.75
N VAL A 88 3.58 2.19 -6.46
CA VAL A 88 2.80 3.35 -6.90
C VAL A 88 2.31 4.11 -5.67
N CYS A 89 2.77 5.36 -5.51
CA CYS A 89 2.43 6.22 -4.37
C CYS A 89 1.59 7.40 -4.87
N PRO A 90 0.25 7.29 -4.86
CA PRO A 90 -0.61 8.41 -5.26
C PRO A 90 -0.67 9.48 -4.17
N ASP A 91 -0.92 10.73 -4.59
CA ASP A 91 -1.40 11.77 -3.68
C ASP A 91 -2.84 11.44 -3.26
N GLY A 92 -3.05 11.23 -1.98
CA GLY A 92 -4.37 10.96 -1.39
C GLY A 92 -5.05 12.24 -0.87
N GLY A 93 -4.49 13.42 -1.14
CA GLY A 93 -4.90 14.65 -0.45
C GLY A 93 -4.52 14.63 1.04
N SER A 94 -4.65 15.77 1.71
CA SER A 94 -4.21 15.89 3.10
C SER A 94 -5.06 15.08 4.09
N ASP A 95 -6.34 14.90 3.80
CA ASP A 95 -7.36 14.42 4.74
C ASP A 95 -8.50 13.61 4.08
N SER A 96 -8.27 13.02 2.91
CA SER A 96 -9.32 12.30 2.17
C SER A 96 -9.72 10.97 2.82
N TRP A 97 -8.84 10.39 3.63
CA TRP A 97 -9.00 9.02 4.17
C TRP A 97 -9.21 7.97 3.09
N TYR A 98 -8.92 8.35 1.83
CA TYR A 98 -9.13 7.54 0.63
C TYR A 98 -10.60 7.17 0.38
N TRP A 99 -11.52 7.97 0.90
CA TRP A 99 -12.96 7.81 0.71
C TRP A 99 -13.48 8.48 -0.56
N ASP A 100 -14.61 7.99 -1.04
CA ASP A 100 -15.52 8.78 -1.86
C ASP A 100 -16.47 9.50 -0.89
N SER A 101 -16.20 10.78 -0.64
CA SER A 101 -16.93 11.56 0.34
C SER A 101 -18.43 11.63 0.00
N PRO A 102 -19.33 11.35 0.97
CA PRO A 102 -20.77 11.50 0.77
C PRO A 102 -21.25 12.95 0.86
N VAL A 103 -20.41 13.86 1.38
CA VAL A 103 -20.77 15.27 1.61
C VAL A 103 -19.97 16.24 0.72
N ASP A 104 -18.86 15.80 0.12
CA ASP A 104 -18.00 16.62 -0.74
C ASP A 104 -17.67 15.89 -2.04
N SER A 105 -18.36 16.25 -3.12
CA SER A 105 -18.20 15.60 -4.43
C SER A 105 -16.83 15.79 -5.07
N THR A 106 -15.99 16.70 -4.56
CA THR A 106 -14.61 16.93 -5.02
C THR A 106 -13.59 15.95 -4.42
N PHE A 107 -14.04 15.10 -3.49
CA PHE A 107 -13.26 14.04 -2.86
C PHE A 107 -13.81 12.66 -3.26
N ARG A 108 -13.23 12.05 -4.29
CA ARG A 108 -13.58 10.72 -4.83
C ARG A 108 -12.35 9.83 -4.90
N TYR A 109 -11.67 9.67 -3.76
CA TYR A 109 -10.38 8.99 -3.72
C TYR A 109 -10.49 7.46 -3.74
N GLU A 110 -11.59 6.86 -3.28
CA GLU A 110 -11.86 5.43 -3.49
C GLU A 110 -11.95 5.14 -4.99
N THR A 111 -12.79 5.87 -5.73
CA THR A 111 -12.91 5.73 -7.18
C THR A 111 -11.56 6.00 -7.88
N PHE A 112 -10.85 7.04 -7.46
CA PHE A 112 -9.57 7.37 -8.07
C PHE A 112 -8.56 6.23 -7.92
N VAL A 113 -8.29 5.78 -6.70
CA VAL A 113 -7.25 4.78 -6.43
C VAL A 113 -7.63 3.42 -6.97
N SER A 114 -8.88 2.97 -6.75
CA SER A 114 -9.30 1.61 -7.11
C SER A 114 -9.73 1.44 -8.56
N ARG A 115 -9.95 2.51 -9.32
CA ARG A 115 -10.43 2.42 -10.70
C ARG A 115 -9.60 3.27 -11.67
N GLU A 116 -9.53 4.60 -11.48
CA GLU A 116 -8.93 5.51 -12.45
C GLU A 116 -7.40 5.34 -12.52
N LEU A 117 -6.73 5.33 -11.37
CA LEU A 117 -5.28 5.18 -11.26
C LEU A 117 -4.82 3.80 -11.76
N ILE A 118 -5.48 2.72 -11.33
CA ILE A 118 -5.16 1.36 -11.75
C ILE A 118 -5.25 1.23 -13.26
N ALA A 119 -6.36 1.67 -13.85
CA ALA A 119 -6.54 1.62 -15.30
C ALA A 119 -5.51 2.47 -16.06
N TRP A 120 -5.05 3.57 -15.46
CA TRP A 120 -4.00 4.41 -16.05
C TRP A 120 -2.63 3.73 -15.96
N ILE A 121 -2.25 3.19 -14.79
CA ILE A 121 -0.99 2.49 -14.55
C ILE A 121 -0.87 1.26 -15.47
N ASP A 122 -1.90 0.45 -15.58
CA ASP A 122 -1.89 -0.74 -16.44
C ASP A 122 -1.73 -0.42 -17.93
N ARG A 123 -2.18 0.77 -18.38
CA ARG A 123 -1.98 1.22 -19.76
C ARG A 123 -0.58 1.76 -20.02
N GLN A 124 0.06 2.38 -19.03
CA GLN A 124 1.34 3.08 -19.22
C GLN A 124 2.56 2.20 -18.89
N TYR A 125 2.38 1.24 -17.99
CA TYR A 125 3.45 0.37 -17.51
C TYR A 125 3.15 -1.11 -17.79
N LYS A 126 4.19 -1.92 -17.75
CA LYS A 126 4.08 -3.38 -17.89
C LYS A 126 3.71 -4.01 -16.55
N THR A 127 2.44 -4.02 -16.22
CA THR A 127 1.91 -4.59 -14.99
C THR A 127 1.28 -5.96 -15.22
N ILE A 128 1.07 -6.73 -14.16
CA ILE A 128 0.18 -7.90 -14.15
C ILE A 128 -1.24 -7.37 -13.90
N PRO A 129 -2.13 -7.28 -14.93
CA PRO A 129 -3.40 -6.57 -14.85
C PRO A 129 -4.52 -7.41 -14.21
N SER A 130 -4.19 -8.14 -13.15
CA SER A 130 -5.13 -8.96 -12.39
C SER A 130 -4.97 -8.70 -10.88
N ARG A 131 -5.94 -9.14 -10.07
CA ARG A 131 -5.86 -9.02 -8.61
C ARG A 131 -4.67 -9.75 -8.00
N GLU A 132 -4.23 -10.82 -8.64
CA GLU A 132 -3.05 -11.61 -8.23
C GLU A 132 -1.75 -10.82 -8.39
N GLY A 133 -1.73 -9.82 -9.28
CA GLY A 133 -0.60 -8.90 -9.49
C GLY A 133 -0.72 -7.58 -8.72
N ARG A 134 -1.75 -7.40 -7.85
CA ARG A 134 -1.97 -6.12 -7.15
C ARG A 134 -2.12 -6.29 -5.66
N ALA A 135 -1.36 -5.47 -4.93
CA ALA A 135 -1.49 -5.29 -3.49
C ALA A 135 -1.63 -3.81 -3.13
N ILE A 136 -2.18 -3.52 -1.96
CA ILE A 136 -2.34 -2.15 -1.46
C ILE A 136 -2.03 -2.09 0.03
N THR A 137 -1.30 -1.09 0.48
CA THR A 137 -1.03 -0.81 1.89
C THR A 137 -0.72 0.66 2.11
N GLY A 138 -0.51 1.06 3.34
CA GLY A 138 -0.10 2.41 3.69
C GLY A 138 0.06 2.59 5.18
N LEU A 139 0.38 3.82 5.58
CA LEU A 139 0.53 4.19 6.98
C LEU A 139 -0.61 5.11 7.45
N SER A 140 -1.06 4.98 8.70
CA SER A 140 -2.02 5.88 9.34
C SER A 140 -3.33 6.00 8.54
N MET A 141 -3.68 7.18 8.02
CA MET A 141 -4.78 7.38 7.05
C MET A 141 -4.63 6.43 5.84
N GLY A 142 -3.41 6.23 5.34
CA GLY A 142 -3.13 5.27 4.26
C GLY A 142 -3.26 3.81 4.69
N GLY A 143 -3.01 3.49 5.96
CA GLY A 143 -3.25 2.16 6.52
C GLY A 143 -4.76 1.85 6.61
N HIS A 144 -5.57 2.85 7.00
CA HIS A 144 -7.01 2.80 6.83
C HIS A 144 -7.39 2.56 5.36
N GLY A 145 -6.87 3.42 4.46
CA GLY A 145 -7.17 3.35 3.03
C GLY A 145 -6.82 1.99 2.41
N GLY A 146 -5.67 1.41 2.77
CA GLY A 146 -5.23 0.11 2.26
C GLY A 146 -6.23 -1.01 2.54
N LEU A 147 -6.70 -1.11 3.79
CA LEU A 147 -7.71 -2.09 4.17
C LEU A 147 -9.10 -1.75 3.62
N TYR A 148 -9.54 -0.50 3.79
CA TYR A 148 -10.86 -0.04 3.36
C TYR A 148 -11.08 -0.26 1.86
N LEU A 149 -10.11 0.14 1.04
CA LEU A 149 -10.19 -0.03 -0.41
C LEU A 149 -10.17 -1.50 -0.83
N ALA A 150 -9.29 -2.31 -0.23
CA ALA A 150 -9.18 -3.72 -0.59
C ALA A 150 -10.42 -4.52 -0.18
N PHE A 151 -10.98 -4.29 1.01
CA PHE A 151 -12.17 -5.00 1.48
C PHE A 151 -13.38 -4.75 0.56
N ARG A 152 -13.48 -3.54 0.02
CA ARG A 152 -14.56 -3.11 -0.88
C ARG A 152 -14.31 -3.43 -2.36
N ASN A 153 -13.06 -3.71 -2.74
CA ASN A 153 -12.64 -3.94 -4.12
C ASN A 153 -11.80 -5.22 -4.24
N GLN A 154 -12.34 -6.36 -3.76
CA GLN A 154 -11.65 -7.65 -3.76
C GLN A 154 -11.46 -8.23 -5.17
N ASP A 155 -12.18 -7.72 -6.15
CA ASP A 155 -11.97 -8.00 -7.58
C ASP A 155 -10.71 -7.33 -8.15
N ILE A 156 -10.19 -6.31 -7.47
CA ILE A 156 -9.04 -5.49 -7.90
C ILE A 156 -7.76 -5.90 -7.17
N PHE A 157 -7.83 -6.09 -5.85
CA PHE A 157 -6.67 -6.37 -5.00
C PHE A 157 -6.72 -7.82 -4.48
N GLY A 158 -5.59 -8.52 -4.54
CA GLY A 158 -5.44 -9.86 -3.98
C GLY A 158 -4.80 -9.87 -2.58
N ALA A 159 -4.09 -8.80 -2.23
CA ALA A 159 -3.49 -8.61 -0.92
C ALA A 159 -3.60 -7.17 -0.44
N CYS A 160 -3.67 -6.98 0.87
CA CYS A 160 -3.70 -5.67 1.48
C CYS A 160 -2.99 -5.62 2.84
N GLY A 161 -2.63 -4.42 3.25
CA GLY A 161 -1.98 -4.21 4.54
C GLY A 161 -2.30 -2.87 5.18
N SER A 162 -1.84 -2.73 6.42
CA SER A 162 -1.97 -1.52 7.22
C SER A 162 -0.77 -1.38 8.15
N MET A 163 -0.19 -0.20 8.20
CA MET A 163 0.79 0.21 9.21
C MET A 163 0.18 1.32 10.06
N SER A 164 -0.07 1.05 11.34
CA SER A 164 -0.68 2.03 12.27
C SER A 164 -1.98 2.63 11.73
N GLY A 165 -2.85 1.85 11.10
CA GLY A 165 -4.05 2.37 10.45
C GLY A 165 -5.11 2.86 11.43
N GLY A 166 -5.83 3.93 11.08
CA GLY A 166 -7.03 4.37 11.79
C GLY A 166 -8.23 3.48 11.44
N VAL A 167 -8.17 2.20 11.80
CA VAL A 167 -9.12 1.16 11.35
C VAL A 167 -10.49 1.24 12.01
N ASP A 168 -10.59 1.91 13.15
CA ASP A 168 -11.85 2.34 13.76
C ASP A 168 -11.77 3.84 14.04
N ILE A 169 -12.50 4.64 13.26
CA ILE A 169 -12.47 6.10 13.32
C ILE A 169 -13.45 6.67 14.35
N ARG A 170 -14.44 5.89 14.83
CA ARG A 170 -15.53 6.34 15.67
C ARG A 170 -15.11 6.94 17.01
N PRO A 171 -14.00 6.48 17.65
CA PRO A 171 -13.50 7.10 18.87
C PRO A 171 -12.86 8.49 18.68
N PHE A 172 -12.69 8.95 17.42
CA PHE A 172 -11.91 10.15 17.07
C PHE A 172 -12.71 11.20 16.28
N PRO A 173 -13.95 11.56 16.65
CA PRO A 173 -14.86 12.33 15.80
C PRO A 173 -14.39 13.74 15.45
N ASN A 174 -13.48 14.30 16.25
CA ASN A 174 -12.98 15.67 16.08
C ASN A 174 -11.56 15.75 15.51
N ASN A 175 -11.01 14.60 15.07
CA ASN A 175 -9.63 14.53 14.63
C ASN A 175 -9.52 14.49 13.10
N TRP A 176 -8.33 14.89 12.57
CA TRP A 176 -7.88 14.73 11.19
C TRP A 176 -8.91 15.16 10.12
N ASN A 177 -9.73 16.14 10.44
CA ASN A 177 -10.73 16.74 9.54
C ASN A 177 -11.73 15.73 8.93
N MET A 178 -11.95 14.59 9.58
CA MET A 178 -12.84 13.54 9.06
C MET A 178 -14.28 14.05 8.90
N ALA A 179 -14.77 14.87 9.83
CA ALA A 179 -16.11 15.44 9.74
C ALA A 179 -16.34 16.25 8.45
N ALA A 180 -15.32 16.92 7.91
CA ALA A 180 -15.44 17.61 6.63
C ALA A 180 -15.57 16.65 5.43
N ARG A 181 -15.25 15.38 5.60
CA ARG A 181 -15.31 14.37 4.54
C ARG A 181 -16.53 13.47 4.62
N ILE A 182 -17.01 13.16 5.83
CA ILE A 182 -18.15 12.25 6.04
C ILE A 182 -19.30 12.85 6.85
N GLY A 183 -19.23 14.16 7.17
CA GLY A 183 -20.20 14.86 8.04
C GLY A 183 -19.87 14.70 9.53
N ALA A 184 -20.35 15.61 10.37
CA ALA A 184 -20.15 15.51 11.81
C ALA A 184 -20.84 14.27 12.37
N GLN A 185 -20.22 13.57 13.32
CA GLN A 185 -20.71 12.29 13.80
C GLN A 185 -22.14 12.36 14.40
N PRO A 186 -22.52 13.38 15.19
CA PRO A 186 -23.88 13.47 15.71
C PRO A 186 -24.96 13.65 14.63
N GLU A 187 -24.60 14.29 13.50
CA GLU A 187 -25.51 14.59 12.40
C GLU A 187 -25.55 13.47 11.35
N HIS A 188 -24.45 12.75 11.20
CA HIS A 188 -24.24 11.70 10.19
C HIS A 188 -23.70 10.39 10.80
N PRO A 189 -24.31 9.83 11.86
CA PRO A 189 -23.75 8.65 12.55
C PRO A 189 -23.59 7.44 11.61
N ALA A 190 -24.48 7.25 10.65
CA ALA A 190 -24.39 6.17 9.68
C ALA A 190 -23.14 6.26 8.78
N ASN A 191 -22.66 7.47 8.49
CA ASN A 191 -21.42 7.63 7.72
C ASN A 191 -20.22 7.13 8.54
N TRP A 192 -20.16 7.43 9.84
CA TRP A 192 -19.08 6.97 10.71
C TRP A 192 -19.04 5.45 10.85
N GLU A 193 -20.19 4.80 10.79
CA GLU A 193 -20.27 3.33 10.70
C GLU A 193 -19.81 2.82 9.32
N ASN A 194 -20.33 3.41 8.22
CA ASN A 194 -20.10 2.92 6.86
C ASN A 194 -18.67 3.16 6.35
N TYR A 195 -17.96 4.17 6.87
CA TYR A 195 -16.61 4.53 6.45
C TYR A 195 -15.51 4.02 7.40
N THR A 196 -15.86 3.19 8.38
CA THR A 196 -14.95 2.53 9.31
C THR A 196 -14.54 1.15 8.80
N VAL A 197 -13.24 0.82 8.79
CA VAL A 197 -12.73 -0.52 8.37
C VAL A 197 -13.36 -1.64 9.20
N MET A 198 -13.47 -1.44 10.52
CA MET A 198 -14.10 -2.42 11.44
C MET A 198 -15.49 -2.87 10.98
N ASN A 199 -16.26 -2.00 10.37
CA ASN A 199 -17.61 -2.33 9.90
C ASN A 199 -17.64 -2.90 8.47
N GLN A 200 -16.49 -2.99 7.78
CA GLN A 200 -16.38 -3.63 6.46
C GLN A 200 -16.09 -5.14 6.54
N LEU A 201 -15.87 -5.68 7.74
CA LEU A 201 -15.52 -7.11 7.93
C LEU A 201 -16.58 -8.09 7.41
N HIS A 202 -17.82 -7.66 7.28
CA HIS A 202 -18.90 -8.46 6.68
C HIS A 202 -18.70 -8.73 5.17
N LEU A 203 -17.82 -7.95 4.51
CA LEU A 203 -17.47 -8.15 3.10
C LEU A 203 -16.44 -9.26 2.91
N LEU A 204 -15.73 -9.66 3.97
CA LEU A 204 -14.65 -10.65 3.88
C LEU A 204 -15.20 -12.08 3.98
N THR A 205 -14.60 -12.94 3.16
CA THR A 205 -14.69 -14.38 3.30
C THR A 205 -13.28 -14.96 3.48
N PRO A 206 -13.12 -16.10 4.21
CA PRO A 206 -11.81 -16.70 4.42
C PRO A 206 -11.04 -16.92 3.11
N ASN A 207 -9.75 -16.59 3.12
CA ASN A 207 -8.82 -16.76 1.99
C ASN A 207 -9.11 -15.94 0.72
N THR A 208 -10.03 -14.99 0.73
CA THR A 208 -10.27 -14.11 -0.41
C THR A 208 -9.15 -13.08 -0.56
N LEU A 209 -8.69 -12.49 0.55
CA LEU A 209 -7.57 -11.55 0.59
C LEU A 209 -6.45 -12.08 1.47
N ARG A 210 -5.20 -11.80 1.09
CA ARG A 210 -4.06 -11.89 2.00
C ARG A 210 -3.94 -10.56 2.75
N ILE A 211 -3.91 -10.61 4.08
CA ILE A 211 -4.02 -9.42 4.94
C ILE A 211 -2.83 -9.38 5.90
N ILE A 212 -2.18 -8.21 6.02
CA ILE A 212 -1.16 -7.94 7.04
C ILE A 212 -1.47 -6.63 7.77
N ILE A 213 -1.40 -6.66 9.10
CA ILE A 213 -1.62 -5.51 9.98
C ILE A 213 -0.39 -5.35 10.87
N ASP A 214 0.15 -4.14 10.96
CA ASP A 214 1.33 -3.83 11.76
C ASP A 214 1.10 -2.54 12.56
N CYS A 215 1.26 -2.57 13.89
CA CYS A 215 1.05 -1.40 14.74
C CYS A 215 1.95 -1.41 15.97
N GLY A 216 2.58 -0.28 16.25
CA GLY A 216 3.42 -0.11 17.43
C GLY A 216 2.60 -0.11 18.72
N THR A 217 3.15 -0.72 19.79
CA THR A 217 2.45 -0.83 21.08
C THR A 217 2.26 0.52 21.80
N GLU A 218 3.04 1.54 21.41
CA GLU A 218 2.96 2.92 21.93
C GLU A 218 2.17 3.85 21.00
N ASP A 219 1.59 3.30 19.92
CA ASP A 219 0.78 4.03 18.96
C ASP A 219 -0.63 4.27 19.51
N PHE A 220 -1.16 5.48 19.34
CA PHE A 220 -2.54 5.80 19.79
C PHE A 220 -3.60 5.00 19.04
N PHE A 221 -3.31 4.43 17.87
CA PHE A 221 -4.17 3.50 17.16
C PHE A 221 -3.96 2.03 17.55
N PHE A 222 -3.06 1.71 18.48
CA PHE A 222 -2.77 0.32 18.84
C PHE A 222 -4.03 -0.45 19.26
N GLN A 223 -4.87 0.14 20.11
CA GLN A 223 -6.03 -0.56 20.63
C GLN A 223 -7.10 -0.85 19.55
N VAL A 224 -7.27 0.03 18.56
CA VAL A 224 -8.22 -0.22 17.48
C VAL A 224 -7.67 -1.28 16.50
N ASN A 225 -6.34 -1.32 16.26
CA ASN A 225 -5.70 -2.35 15.45
C ASN A 225 -5.73 -3.73 16.15
N LYS A 226 -5.51 -3.76 17.46
CA LYS A 226 -5.64 -4.99 18.27
C LYS A 226 -7.07 -5.54 18.20
N ARG A 227 -8.08 -4.69 18.35
CA ARG A 227 -9.49 -5.11 18.20
C ARG A 227 -9.80 -5.62 16.80
N LEU A 228 -9.26 -5.00 15.75
CA LEU A 228 -9.41 -5.51 14.39
C LEU A 228 -8.83 -6.92 14.26
N HIS A 229 -7.63 -7.16 14.81
CA HIS A 229 -7.00 -8.49 14.85
C HIS A 229 -7.91 -9.52 15.55
N GLU A 230 -8.43 -9.19 16.74
CA GLU A 230 -9.33 -10.05 17.51
C GLU A 230 -10.62 -10.39 16.74
N GLU A 231 -11.22 -9.41 16.07
CA GLU A 231 -12.43 -9.60 15.23
C GLU A 231 -12.15 -10.47 13.99
N LEU A 232 -11.00 -10.30 13.35
CA LEU A 232 -10.60 -11.16 12.22
C LEU A 232 -10.40 -12.61 12.68
N LEU A 233 -9.77 -12.83 13.84
CA LEU A 233 -9.64 -14.17 14.45
C LEU A 233 -11.02 -14.78 14.75
N TYR A 234 -11.91 -14.02 15.39
CA TYR A 234 -13.26 -14.46 15.70
C TYR A 234 -14.05 -14.90 14.47
N ARG A 235 -13.82 -14.23 13.34
CA ARG A 235 -14.47 -14.54 12.04
C ARG A 235 -13.73 -15.59 11.22
N ASN A 236 -12.65 -16.19 11.73
CA ASN A 236 -11.77 -17.09 11.00
C ASN A 236 -11.23 -16.52 9.69
N ILE A 237 -10.92 -15.22 9.65
CA ILE A 237 -10.26 -14.57 8.52
C ILE A 237 -8.75 -14.65 8.73
N PRO A 238 -8.01 -15.42 7.93
CA PRO A 238 -6.55 -15.52 8.03
C PRO A 238 -5.88 -14.18 7.76
N HIS A 239 -4.96 -13.77 8.64
CA HIS A 239 -4.18 -12.55 8.52
C HIS A 239 -2.91 -12.60 9.36
N ASP A 240 -1.92 -11.82 8.99
CA ASP A 240 -0.72 -11.57 9.80
C ASP A 240 -0.95 -10.33 10.66
N PHE A 241 -0.65 -10.44 11.96
CA PHE A 241 -0.66 -9.31 12.88
C PHE A 241 0.70 -9.17 13.55
N ILE A 242 1.36 -8.03 13.31
CA ILE A 242 2.66 -7.70 13.87
C ILE A 242 2.50 -6.56 14.87
N SER A 243 2.96 -6.77 16.10
CA SER A 243 3.06 -5.70 17.09
C SER A 243 4.44 -5.73 17.76
N ARG A 244 5.00 -4.55 17.96
CA ARG A 244 6.32 -4.36 18.58
C ARG A 244 6.40 -2.97 19.22
N PRO A 245 7.37 -2.71 20.11
CA PRO A 245 7.61 -1.38 20.66
C PRO A 245 7.76 -0.34 19.55
N GLY A 246 7.12 0.82 19.71
CA GLY A 246 7.17 1.95 18.80
C GLY A 246 5.87 2.72 18.75
N ALA A 247 5.95 3.97 18.31
CA ALA A 247 4.88 4.95 18.30
C ALA A 247 4.49 5.35 16.85
N HIS A 248 3.50 6.25 16.72
CA HIS A 248 2.95 6.74 15.47
C HIS A 248 3.91 7.70 14.75
N ASN A 249 4.99 7.18 14.16
CA ASN A 249 6.03 8.00 13.52
C ASN A 249 6.80 7.25 12.42
N TRP A 250 7.58 8.00 11.65
CA TRP A 250 8.38 7.47 10.55
C TRP A 250 9.48 6.47 10.99
N VAL A 251 9.98 6.56 12.23
CA VAL A 251 10.95 5.56 12.75
C VAL A 251 10.31 4.18 12.76
N TYR A 252 9.06 4.09 13.23
CA TYR A 252 8.30 2.85 13.22
C TYR A 252 7.98 2.39 11.79
N TRP A 253 7.43 3.26 10.96
CA TRP A 253 6.98 2.91 9.61
C TRP A 253 8.12 2.54 8.66
N ASN A 254 9.31 3.14 8.81
CA ASN A 254 10.51 2.75 8.09
C ASN A 254 10.93 1.29 8.38
N ASN A 255 10.64 0.78 9.56
CA ASN A 255 10.85 -0.62 9.89
C ASN A 255 9.68 -1.48 9.42
N ALA A 256 8.45 -1.06 9.68
CA ALA A 256 7.23 -1.80 9.36
C ALA A 256 7.09 -2.09 7.86
N VAL A 257 7.44 -1.14 6.99
CA VAL A 257 7.32 -1.31 5.54
C VAL A 257 8.15 -2.48 5.01
N LYS A 258 9.26 -2.84 5.65
CA LYS A 258 10.09 -3.99 5.24
C LYS A 258 9.33 -5.32 5.38
N TYR A 259 8.57 -5.48 6.45
CA TYR A 259 7.74 -6.68 6.67
C TYR A 259 6.54 -6.71 5.73
N GLN A 260 5.95 -5.54 5.45
CA GLN A 260 4.89 -5.42 4.45
C GLN A 260 5.40 -5.83 3.05
N MET A 261 6.58 -5.35 2.65
CA MET A 261 7.18 -5.68 1.35
C MET A 261 7.48 -7.17 1.20
N LEU A 262 8.04 -7.82 2.25
CA LEU A 262 8.25 -9.26 2.28
C LEU A 262 6.93 -10.03 2.13
N PHE A 263 5.91 -9.65 2.90
CA PHE A 263 4.58 -10.28 2.83
C PHE A 263 3.96 -10.20 1.43
N PHE A 264 4.05 -9.04 0.78
CA PHE A 264 3.52 -8.87 -0.58
C PHE A 264 4.37 -9.62 -1.62
N HIS A 265 5.69 -9.66 -1.45
CA HIS A 265 6.54 -10.48 -2.30
C HIS A 265 6.12 -11.96 -2.25
N ASP A 266 5.94 -12.52 -1.06
CA ASP A 266 5.50 -13.90 -0.88
C ASP A 266 4.11 -14.14 -1.51
N PHE A 267 3.19 -13.18 -1.39
CA PHE A 267 1.90 -13.25 -2.08
C PHE A 267 2.07 -13.33 -3.60
N PHE A 268 2.89 -12.45 -4.19
CA PHE A 268 3.12 -12.43 -5.64
C PHE A 268 3.83 -13.68 -6.14
N GLU A 269 4.81 -14.21 -5.39
CA GLU A 269 5.49 -15.45 -5.75
C GLU A 269 4.57 -16.69 -5.68
N MET A 270 3.65 -16.73 -4.71
CA MET A 270 2.64 -17.81 -4.66
C MET A 270 1.65 -17.72 -5.83
N ALA A 271 1.31 -16.53 -6.29
CA ALA A 271 0.42 -16.33 -7.43
C ALA A 271 1.04 -16.81 -8.76
N LYS A 272 2.36 -16.71 -8.93
CA LYS A 272 3.08 -17.21 -10.12
C LYS A 272 3.07 -18.75 -10.24
N LYS A 273 2.84 -19.45 -9.13
CA LYS A 273 2.88 -20.92 -9.09
C LYS A 273 1.52 -21.59 -9.37
N LYS A 274 0.47 -20.78 -9.50
CA LYS A 274 -0.89 -21.23 -9.85
C LYS A 274 -1.15 -21.09 -11.34
#